data_c206b6ec980eaa54c2275bdabf6aab14
#
_entry.id   c206b6ec980eaa54c2275bdabf6aab14
#
_cell.length_a   1.000
_cell.length_b   1.000
_cell.length_c   1.000
_cell.angle_alpha   90.00
_cell.angle_beta   90.00
_cell.angle_gamma   90.00
#
_symmetry.space_group_name_H-M   'P 1'
#
loop_
_entity.id
_entity.type
_entity.pdbx_description
1 polymer ?
#
loop_
_entity_poly.entity_id
_entity_poly.type
_entity_poly.pdbx_seq_one_letter_code
_entity_poly.pdbx_strand_id
1 'polypeptide(L)'
;MKGIAQTFRSDLLAGHVALVVGGTSGIGAAIGNALAAVGAVVTVTGATRSEVDAARDTPEFAARDAVVLDVRDDAALRAVLDDLPRLDVLVNCAGIIRRGAEHDVRIFEEVLAVNLTGTMRCCALARDKLRMSPGKPGGAIVNTASMLSFQGGALAPGYSASKGGVLQLTRSLALAYATDGIRVNAIAPGWVRTPLTQALQEDAQRSAAIVARTPLGRWAEPADVAGAVVFLCSPAASFITGAVVPVDGGYLVA
;
A
#
# COMPACT_ATOMS: atom_id res chain seq x y z
N MET A 1 -15.85 -1.71 -7.25
CA MET A 1 -16.08 -2.53 -6.04
C MET A 1 -16.93 -3.81 -6.26
N LYS A 2 -17.72 -3.92 -7.34
CA LYS A 2 -18.54 -5.13 -7.59
C LYS A 2 -17.72 -6.44 -7.57
N GLY A 3 -16.48 -6.46 -8.05
CA GLY A 3 -15.64 -7.66 -8.07
C GLY A 3 -15.21 -8.19 -6.70
N ILE A 4 -14.87 -7.32 -5.73
CA ILE A 4 -14.42 -7.74 -4.38
C ILE A 4 -15.56 -8.43 -3.63
N ALA A 5 -16.74 -7.79 -3.54
CA ALA A 5 -17.90 -8.34 -2.84
C ALA A 5 -18.48 -9.60 -3.51
N GLN A 6 -18.17 -9.86 -4.77
CA GLN A 6 -18.55 -11.09 -5.48
C GLN A 6 -17.52 -12.22 -5.31
N THR A 7 -16.25 -11.88 -5.06
CA THR A 7 -15.13 -12.83 -4.98
C THR A 7 -14.86 -13.26 -3.55
N PHE A 8 -14.95 -12.34 -2.60
CA PHE A 8 -14.68 -12.59 -1.18
C PHE A 8 -15.97 -12.49 -0.36
N ARG A 9 -16.08 -13.31 0.67
CA ARG A 9 -17.19 -13.17 1.63
C ARG A 9 -17.14 -11.81 2.30
N SER A 10 -18.29 -11.20 2.51
CA SER A 10 -18.42 -9.87 3.14
C SER A 10 -17.99 -9.84 4.61
N ASP A 11 -17.88 -10.99 5.26
CA ASP A 11 -17.46 -11.17 6.66
C ASP A 11 -16.05 -11.73 6.81
N LEU A 12 -15.27 -11.83 5.71
CA LEU A 12 -13.94 -12.46 5.68
C LEU A 12 -12.97 -11.89 6.73
N LEU A 13 -13.02 -10.58 6.96
CA LEU A 13 -12.21 -9.86 7.94
C LEU A 13 -13.08 -9.19 9.01
N ALA A 14 -14.25 -9.78 9.32
CA ALA A 14 -15.12 -9.26 10.37
C ALA A 14 -14.38 -9.19 11.72
N GLY A 15 -14.48 -8.04 12.39
CA GLY A 15 -13.81 -7.78 13.65
C GLY A 15 -12.32 -7.45 13.56
N HIS A 16 -11.72 -7.46 12.37
CA HIS A 16 -10.35 -6.98 12.17
C HIS A 16 -10.30 -5.45 12.09
N VAL A 17 -9.26 -4.87 12.68
CA VAL A 17 -8.94 -3.43 12.58
C VAL A 17 -7.80 -3.27 11.61
N ALA A 18 -7.98 -2.42 10.60
CA ALA A 18 -7.00 -2.16 9.54
C ALA A 18 -6.61 -0.69 9.50
N LEU A 19 -5.30 -0.43 9.36
CA LEU A 19 -4.73 0.88 9.08
C LEU A 19 -4.14 0.89 7.66
N VAL A 20 -4.64 1.79 6.81
CA VAL A 20 -4.10 2.00 5.46
C VAL A 20 -3.39 3.35 5.41
N VAL A 21 -2.08 3.32 5.47
CA VAL A 21 -1.24 4.52 5.42
C VAL A 21 -1.11 4.99 3.98
N GLY A 22 -1.53 6.24 3.69
CA GLY A 22 -1.68 6.74 2.31
C GLY A 22 -2.94 6.20 1.63
N GLY A 23 -4.04 6.10 2.39
CA GLY A 23 -5.32 5.53 1.96
C GLY A 23 -6.36 6.53 1.49
N THR A 24 -6.03 7.81 1.32
CA THR A 24 -6.98 8.87 0.92
C THR A 24 -7.22 8.95 -0.59
N SER A 25 -6.39 8.32 -1.41
CA SER A 25 -6.55 8.35 -2.87
C SER A 25 -5.97 7.10 -3.55
N GLY A 26 -6.26 6.94 -4.85
CA GLY A 26 -5.63 5.94 -5.72
C GLY A 26 -5.72 4.51 -5.20
N ILE A 27 -4.58 3.80 -5.21
CA ILE A 27 -4.49 2.40 -4.78
C ILE A 27 -4.87 2.24 -3.31
N GLY A 28 -4.40 3.15 -2.43
CA GLY A 28 -4.67 3.08 -1.01
C GLY A 28 -6.17 3.22 -0.68
N ALA A 29 -6.87 4.14 -1.34
CA ALA A 29 -8.32 4.29 -1.16
C ALA A 29 -9.09 3.04 -1.63
N ALA A 30 -8.70 2.48 -2.79
CA ALA A 30 -9.31 1.24 -3.27
C ALA A 30 -9.08 0.06 -2.30
N ILE A 31 -7.89 -0.02 -1.69
CA ILE A 31 -7.58 -1.03 -0.67
C ILE A 31 -8.43 -0.80 0.59
N GLY A 32 -8.52 0.44 1.08
CA GLY A 32 -9.34 0.76 2.25
C GLY A 32 -10.79 0.35 2.05
N ASN A 33 -11.36 0.72 0.89
CA ASN A 33 -12.73 0.34 0.53
C ASN A 33 -12.90 -1.18 0.37
N ALA A 34 -11.91 -1.88 -0.18
CA ALA A 34 -11.96 -3.33 -0.34
C ALA A 34 -11.91 -4.07 1.00
N LEU A 35 -11.05 -3.63 1.92
CA LEU A 35 -10.98 -4.19 3.29
C LEU A 35 -12.27 -3.94 4.07
N ALA A 36 -12.86 -2.74 3.94
CA ALA A 36 -14.17 -2.44 4.54
C ALA A 36 -15.29 -3.32 3.95
N ALA A 37 -15.28 -3.55 2.63
CA ALA A 37 -16.28 -4.38 1.95
C ALA A 37 -16.24 -5.87 2.38
N VAL A 38 -15.15 -6.32 2.98
CA VAL A 38 -15.00 -7.67 3.55
C VAL A 38 -15.06 -7.68 5.08
N GLY A 39 -15.58 -6.61 5.70
CA GLY A 39 -15.95 -6.54 7.11
C GLY A 39 -14.89 -5.98 8.06
N ALA A 40 -13.75 -5.50 7.58
CA ALA A 40 -12.76 -4.85 8.43
C ALA A 40 -13.20 -3.43 8.86
N VAL A 41 -12.82 -3.02 10.06
CA VAL A 41 -12.91 -1.64 10.53
C VAL A 41 -11.66 -0.90 10.08
N VAL A 42 -11.79 -0.01 9.11
CA VAL A 42 -10.66 0.60 8.40
C VAL A 42 -10.47 2.05 8.82
N THR A 43 -9.26 2.43 9.20
CA THR A 43 -8.79 3.81 9.26
C THR A 43 -7.81 4.04 8.12
N VAL A 44 -7.97 5.14 7.38
CA VAL A 44 -7.03 5.53 6.32
C VAL A 44 -6.29 6.81 6.71
N THR A 45 -5.11 7.05 6.14
CA THR A 45 -4.37 8.29 6.38
C THR A 45 -4.02 9.02 5.08
N GLY A 46 -3.94 10.34 5.17
CA GLY A 46 -3.41 11.24 4.14
C GLY A 46 -2.38 12.19 4.74
N ALA A 47 -1.44 12.68 3.95
CA ALA A 47 -0.37 13.54 4.43
C ALA A 47 -0.86 14.93 4.84
N THR A 48 -1.98 15.39 4.28
CA THR A 48 -2.51 16.74 4.51
C THR A 48 -3.99 16.71 4.89
N ARG A 49 -4.45 17.79 5.55
CA ARG A 49 -5.86 18.00 5.85
C ARG A 49 -6.72 17.96 4.57
N SER A 50 -6.27 18.63 3.51
CA SER A 50 -6.97 18.66 2.23
C SER A 50 -7.18 17.27 1.62
N GLU A 51 -6.17 16.38 1.70
CA GLU A 51 -6.32 14.98 1.24
C GLU A 51 -7.35 14.20 2.06
N VAL A 52 -7.36 14.42 3.37
CA VAL A 52 -8.30 13.76 4.29
C VAL A 52 -9.73 14.24 4.03
N ASP A 53 -9.94 15.55 3.91
CA ASP A 53 -11.26 16.12 3.68
C ASP A 53 -11.80 15.69 2.31
N ALA A 54 -10.98 15.74 1.26
CA ALA A 54 -11.35 15.25 -0.08
C ALA A 54 -11.72 13.76 -0.09
N ALA A 55 -11.03 12.93 0.70
CA ALA A 55 -11.36 11.51 0.80
C ALA A 55 -12.72 11.28 1.48
N ARG A 56 -13.00 12.00 2.57
CA ARG A 56 -14.28 11.92 3.30
C ARG A 56 -15.47 12.36 2.44
N ASP A 57 -15.26 13.33 1.55
CA ASP A 57 -16.29 13.83 0.63
C ASP A 57 -16.54 12.88 -0.57
N THR A 58 -15.73 11.85 -0.74
CA THR A 58 -15.89 10.88 -1.82
C THR A 58 -17.08 9.94 -1.54
N PRO A 59 -18.07 9.80 -2.45
CA PRO A 59 -19.24 8.94 -2.22
C PRO A 59 -18.91 7.47 -1.94
N GLU A 60 -17.79 6.98 -2.45
CA GLU A 60 -17.31 5.62 -2.25
C GLU A 60 -16.50 5.43 -0.98
N PHE A 61 -16.33 6.46 -0.15
CA PHE A 61 -15.57 6.38 1.10
C PHE A 61 -16.23 5.40 2.06
N ALA A 62 -15.61 4.24 2.23
CA ALA A 62 -16.13 3.15 3.06
C ALA A 62 -15.32 2.94 4.36
N ALA A 63 -14.21 3.66 4.55
CA ALA A 63 -13.44 3.59 5.77
C ALA A 63 -14.23 4.24 6.94
N ARG A 64 -13.98 3.72 8.16
CA ARG A 64 -14.55 4.31 9.38
C ARG A 64 -14.09 5.73 9.59
N ASP A 65 -12.80 5.99 9.34
CA ASP A 65 -12.21 7.31 9.53
C ASP A 65 -11.03 7.56 8.57
N ALA A 66 -10.73 8.84 8.37
CA ALA A 66 -9.55 9.32 7.68
C ALA A 66 -8.82 10.35 8.56
N VAL A 67 -7.52 10.17 8.77
CA VAL A 67 -6.71 11.02 9.66
C VAL A 67 -5.47 11.56 8.95
N VAL A 68 -5.00 12.74 9.39
CA VAL A 68 -3.77 13.34 8.86
C VAL A 68 -2.57 12.62 9.46
N LEU A 69 -1.66 12.16 8.60
CA LEU A 69 -0.41 11.53 9.00
C LEU A 69 0.66 11.76 7.94
N ASP A 70 1.70 12.52 8.28
CA ASP A 70 2.97 12.48 7.58
C ASP A 70 3.79 11.29 8.13
N VAL A 71 4.15 10.35 7.27
CA VAL A 71 4.92 9.16 7.66
C VAL A 71 6.34 9.47 8.15
N ARG A 72 6.78 10.72 8.04
CA ARG A 72 8.06 11.19 8.58
C ARG A 72 7.97 11.64 10.04
N ASP A 73 6.76 11.77 10.57
CA ASP A 73 6.49 12.20 11.95
C ASP A 73 6.18 11.00 12.86
N ASP A 74 7.14 10.64 13.71
CA ASP A 74 7.03 9.54 14.67
C ASP A 74 5.92 9.82 15.72
N ALA A 75 5.77 11.06 16.18
CA ALA A 75 4.79 11.40 17.21
C ALA A 75 3.36 11.30 16.66
N ALA A 76 3.13 11.82 15.45
CA ALA A 76 1.84 11.70 14.77
C ALA A 76 1.48 10.24 14.52
N LEU A 77 2.44 9.41 14.08
CA LEU A 77 2.19 7.99 13.84
C LEU A 77 1.86 7.23 15.14
N ARG A 78 2.57 7.52 16.24
CA ARG A 78 2.23 6.96 17.56
C ARG A 78 0.83 7.34 17.99
N ALA A 79 0.46 8.62 17.86
CA ALA A 79 -0.89 9.10 18.20
C ALA A 79 -1.98 8.35 17.40
N VAL A 80 -1.78 8.16 16.09
CA VAL A 80 -2.71 7.38 15.26
C VAL A 80 -2.80 5.93 15.72
N LEU A 81 -1.67 5.30 16.04
CA LEU A 81 -1.65 3.92 16.52
C LEU A 81 -2.32 3.79 17.90
N ASP A 82 -2.09 4.75 18.81
CA ASP A 82 -2.63 4.71 20.17
C ASP A 82 -4.16 4.88 20.20
N ASP A 83 -4.73 5.63 19.24
CA ASP A 83 -6.18 5.77 19.05
C ASP A 83 -6.88 4.50 18.54
N LEU A 84 -6.14 3.57 17.95
CA LEU A 84 -6.71 2.30 17.50
C LEU A 84 -6.85 1.33 18.69
N PRO A 85 -8.04 0.72 18.91
CA PRO A 85 -8.26 -0.22 20.02
C PRO A 85 -7.42 -1.50 19.87
N ARG A 86 -7.11 -1.88 18.64
CA ARG A 86 -6.24 -3.00 18.23
C ARG A 86 -5.75 -2.75 16.81
N LEU A 87 -4.81 -3.54 16.34
CA LEU A 87 -4.41 -3.54 14.94
C LEU A 87 -4.19 -4.99 14.48
N ASP A 88 -4.81 -5.36 13.36
CA ASP A 88 -4.70 -6.68 12.75
C ASP A 88 -4.10 -6.61 11.35
N VAL A 89 -4.30 -5.49 10.66
CA VAL A 89 -3.81 -5.27 9.29
C VAL A 89 -3.17 -3.88 9.20
N LEU A 90 -1.93 -3.84 8.72
CA LEU A 90 -1.25 -2.62 8.31
C LEU A 90 -0.97 -2.67 6.82
N VAL A 91 -1.43 -1.67 6.07
CA VAL A 91 -1.11 -1.51 4.65
C VAL A 91 -0.35 -0.21 4.45
N ASN A 92 0.87 -0.29 3.93
CA ASN A 92 1.71 0.87 3.64
C ASN A 92 1.61 1.24 2.15
N CYS A 93 0.80 2.25 1.83
CA CYS A 93 0.59 2.79 0.48
C CYS A 93 1.12 4.22 0.31
N ALA A 94 1.53 4.90 1.38
CA ALA A 94 2.11 6.24 1.27
C ALA A 94 3.36 6.21 0.38
N GLY A 95 3.42 7.15 -0.54
CA GLY A 95 4.58 7.24 -1.44
C GLY A 95 4.47 8.42 -2.40
N ILE A 96 5.62 8.95 -2.73
CA ILE A 96 5.78 10.05 -3.69
C ILE A 96 6.75 9.66 -4.79
N ILE A 97 6.59 10.30 -5.94
CA ILE A 97 7.55 10.28 -7.05
C ILE A 97 7.78 11.72 -7.51
N ARG A 98 9.03 12.09 -7.79
CA ARG A 98 9.43 13.39 -8.32
C ARG A 98 10.10 13.19 -9.67
N ARG A 99 9.34 12.65 -10.61
CA ARG A 99 9.82 12.23 -11.94
C ARG A 99 10.61 13.35 -12.65
N GLY A 100 11.86 13.05 -13.05
CA GLY A 100 12.79 13.97 -13.68
C GLY A 100 13.59 14.83 -12.70
N ALA A 101 13.13 15.05 -11.47
CA ALA A 101 13.81 15.86 -10.46
C ALA A 101 14.68 15.05 -9.49
N GLU A 102 14.52 13.73 -9.45
CA GLU A 102 15.16 12.85 -8.46
C GLU A 102 16.67 12.64 -8.66
N HIS A 103 17.28 13.29 -9.67
CA HIS A 103 18.73 13.40 -9.82
C HIS A 103 19.34 14.50 -8.91
N ASP A 104 18.52 15.40 -8.32
CA ASP A 104 18.92 16.23 -7.18
C ASP A 104 18.89 15.36 -5.91
N VAL A 105 20.04 15.32 -5.19
CA VAL A 105 20.22 14.48 -4.00
C VAL A 105 19.19 14.80 -2.91
N ARG A 106 18.82 16.07 -2.72
CA ARG A 106 17.82 16.46 -1.70
C ARG A 106 16.43 15.91 -2.04
N ILE A 107 16.06 15.93 -3.33
CA ILE A 107 14.79 15.36 -3.80
C ILE A 107 14.83 13.83 -3.71
N PHE A 108 15.95 13.21 -4.04
CA PHE A 108 16.18 11.78 -3.86
C PHE A 108 16.00 11.37 -2.39
N GLU A 109 16.61 12.10 -1.45
CA GLU A 109 16.48 11.87 -0.01
C GLU A 109 15.03 12.05 0.49
N GLU A 110 14.30 13.07 -0.02
CA GLU A 110 12.87 13.24 0.29
C GLU A 110 12.06 12.00 -0.12
N VAL A 111 12.29 11.49 -1.32
CA VAL A 111 11.59 10.29 -1.82
C VAL A 111 11.92 9.06 -0.97
N LEU A 112 13.17 8.86 -0.59
CA LEU A 112 13.56 7.77 0.33
C LEU A 112 12.93 7.94 1.71
N ALA A 113 12.93 9.16 2.24
CA ALA A 113 12.37 9.45 3.57
C ALA A 113 10.88 9.09 3.66
N VAL A 114 10.10 9.38 2.62
CA VAL A 114 8.68 9.03 2.57
C VAL A 114 8.49 7.54 2.26
N ASN A 115 9.03 7.07 1.12
CA ASN A 115 8.66 5.77 0.56
C ASN A 115 9.27 4.58 1.33
N LEU A 116 10.53 4.71 1.77
CA LEU A 116 11.26 3.62 2.41
C LEU A 116 11.33 3.79 3.93
N THR A 117 11.88 4.92 4.40
CA THR A 117 12.02 5.16 5.84
C THR A 117 10.65 5.28 6.50
N GLY A 118 9.68 5.95 5.86
CA GLY A 118 8.29 6.02 6.32
C GLY A 118 7.64 4.64 6.43
N THR A 119 7.81 3.77 5.42
CA THR A 119 7.33 2.38 5.48
C THR A 119 7.96 1.62 6.65
N MET A 120 9.28 1.70 6.84
CA MET A 120 9.97 1.07 7.97
C MET A 120 9.44 1.57 9.31
N ARG A 121 9.26 2.89 9.45
CA ARG A 121 8.72 3.53 10.66
C ARG A 121 7.33 3.01 11.00
N CYS A 122 6.42 2.95 10.02
CA CYS A 122 5.08 2.38 10.21
C CYS A 122 5.14 0.92 10.67
N CYS A 123 5.97 0.09 10.03
CA CYS A 123 6.14 -1.31 10.42
C CYS A 123 6.69 -1.46 11.85
N ALA A 124 7.71 -0.67 12.19
CA ALA A 124 8.36 -0.76 13.50
C ALA A 124 7.45 -0.33 14.64
N LEU A 125 6.76 0.81 14.49
CA LEU A 125 5.88 1.34 15.53
C LEU A 125 4.59 0.55 15.71
N ALA A 126 4.09 -0.07 14.62
CA ALA A 126 2.90 -0.90 14.68
C ALA A 126 3.14 -2.34 15.19
N ARG A 127 4.42 -2.78 15.31
CA ARG A 127 4.78 -4.17 15.60
C ARG A 127 4.12 -4.72 16.85
N ASP A 128 4.14 -3.99 17.96
CA ASP A 128 3.59 -4.45 19.23
C ASP A 128 2.06 -4.63 19.18
N LYS A 129 1.35 -3.76 18.45
CA LYS A 129 -0.10 -3.91 18.23
C LYS A 129 -0.45 -5.07 17.30
N LEU A 130 0.41 -5.40 16.35
CA LEU A 130 0.23 -6.51 15.41
C LEU A 130 0.63 -7.86 15.99
N ARG A 131 1.47 -7.89 17.03
CA ARG A 131 1.96 -9.12 17.65
C ARG A 131 0.84 -10.03 18.11
N MET A 132 1.04 -11.34 17.97
CA MET A 132 0.15 -12.35 18.54
C MET A 132 0.13 -12.26 20.08
N SER A 133 -1.04 -12.54 20.67
CA SER A 133 -1.23 -12.61 22.11
C SER A 133 -2.32 -13.65 22.42
N PRO A 134 -2.53 -14.06 23.68
CA PRO A 134 -3.61 -15.00 24.02
C PRO A 134 -4.95 -14.53 23.46
N GLY A 135 -5.57 -15.38 22.62
CA GLY A 135 -6.84 -15.08 21.94
C GLY A 135 -6.74 -14.15 20.72
N LYS A 136 -5.55 -13.68 20.35
CA LYS A 136 -5.31 -12.86 19.15
C LYS A 136 -4.19 -13.47 18.30
N PRO A 137 -4.46 -13.93 17.07
CA PRO A 137 -3.40 -14.29 16.13
C PRO A 137 -2.56 -13.07 15.74
N GLY A 138 -1.37 -13.30 15.25
CA GLY A 138 -0.52 -12.24 14.70
C GLY A 138 -1.15 -11.60 13.46
N GLY A 139 -0.85 -10.32 13.27
CA GLY A 139 -1.40 -9.52 12.18
C GLY A 139 -0.73 -9.73 10.83
N ALA A 140 -1.19 -8.97 9.84
CA ALA A 140 -0.63 -8.93 8.49
C ALA A 140 -0.16 -7.51 8.13
N ILE A 141 1.04 -7.41 7.57
CA ILE A 141 1.57 -6.20 6.96
C ILE A 141 1.62 -6.41 5.44
N VAL A 142 1.09 -5.46 4.68
CA VAL A 142 1.25 -5.42 3.22
C VAL A 142 1.89 -4.09 2.83
N ASN A 143 3.10 -4.17 2.28
CA ASN A 143 3.84 -3.02 1.79
C ASN A 143 3.56 -2.80 0.30
N THR A 144 3.68 -1.55 -0.17
CA THR A 144 3.55 -1.23 -1.59
C THR A 144 4.93 -1.01 -2.21
N ALA A 145 5.44 -2.07 -2.85
CA ALA A 145 6.59 -2.04 -3.73
C ALA A 145 6.18 -1.42 -5.10
N SER A 146 6.81 -1.83 -6.18
CA SER A 146 6.50 -1.41 -7.56
C SER A 146 7.13 -2.39 -8.54
N MET A 147 6.69 -2.40 -9.79
CA MET A 147 7.48 -2.97 -10.89
C MET A 147 8.91 -2.36 -10.95
N LEU A 148 9.07 -1.09 -10.53
CA LEU A 148 10.39 -0.44 -10.41
C LEU A 148 11.22 -0.95 -9.22
N SER A 149 10.73 -1.91 -8.45
CA SER A 149 11.55 -2.68 -7.51
C SER A 149 12.42 -3.73 -8.22
N PHE A 150 12.09 -4.09 -9.45
CA PHE A 150 12.76 -5.12 -10.24
C PHE A 150 13.50 -4.58 -11.45
N GLN A 151 13.18 -3.35 -11.86
CA GLN A 151 13.81 -2.66 -12.99
C GLN A 151 14.06 -1.19 -12.68
N GLY A 152 15.00 -0.56 -13.36
CA GLY A 152 15.31 0.86 -13.18
C GLY A 152 14.31 1.78 -13.89
N GLY A 153 14.09 2.96 -13.31
CA GLY A 153 13.37 4.07 -13.94
C GLY A 153 14.30 5.24 -14.18
N ALA A 154 14.71 5.52 -15.41
CA ALA A 154 15.69 6.56 -15.72
C ALA A 154 15.33 7.94 -15.20
N LEU A 155 14.05 8.30 -15.15
CA LEU A 155 13.55 9.58 -14.64
C LEU A 155 13.16 9.56 -13.16
N ALA A 156 13.34 8.43 -12.46
CA ALA A 156 12.88 8.23 -11.09
C ALA A 156 13.85 7.33 -10.29
N PRO A 157 15.14 7.72 -10.17
CA PRO A 157 16.13 6.90 -9.47
C PRO A 157 15.84 6.76 -7.98
N GLY A 158 15.38 7.81 -7.30
CA GLY A 158 14.98 7.78 -5.90
C GLY A 158 13.76 6.89 -5.66
N TYR A 159 12.75 7.00 -6.52
CA TYR A 159 11.58 6.13 -6.45
C TYR A 159 11.98 4.66 -6.67
N SER A 160 12.76 4.35 -7.70
CA SER A 160 13.23 2.99 -7.98
C SER A 160 14.04 2.42 -6.82
N ALA A 161 14.99 3.19 -6.28
CA ALA A 161 15.78 2.81 -5.11
C ALA A 161 14.89 2.57 -3.88
N SER A 162 13.92 3.48 -3.62
CA SER A 162 12.99 3.34 -2.49
C SER A 162 12.15 2.07 -2.62
N LYS A 163 11.62 1.77 -3.81
CA LYS A 163 10.76 0.60 -4.02
C LYS A 163 11.55 -0.72 -4.05
N GLY A 164 12.79 -0.71 -4.55
CA GLY A 164 13.75 -1.80 -4.35
C GLY A 164 14.06 -2.04 -2.88
N GLY A 165 14.26 -0.95 -2.12
CA GLY A 165 14.43 -0.99 -0.66
C GLY A 165 13.21 -1.58 0.05
N VAL A 166 11.97 -1.18 -0.30
CA VAL A 166 10.74 -1.73 0.27
C VAL A 166 10.61 -3.23 -0.01
N LEU A 167 11.01 -3.70 -1.19
CA LEU A 167 11.02 -5.13 -1.52
C LEU A 167 11.92 -5.89 -0.54
N GLN A 168 13.17 -5.47 -0.35
CA GLN A 168 14.10 -6.13 0.57
C GLN A 168 13.74 -5.93 2.04
N LEU A 169 13.21 -4.76 2.40
CA LEU A 169 12.66 -4.50 3.73
C LEU A 169 11.55 -5.50 4.07
N THR A 170 10.62 -5.75 3.14
CA THR A 170 9.53 -6.72 3.31
C THR A 170 10.07 -8.10 3.65
N ARG A 171 11.10 -8.59 2.95
CA ARG A 171 11.73 -9.89 3.21
C ARG A 171 12.41 -9.93 4.57
N SER A 172 13.15 -8.87 4.93
CA SER A 172 13.83 -8.77 6.22
C SER A 172 12.86 -8.75 7.39
N LEU A 173 11.76 -7.97 7.26
CA LEU A 173 10.73 -7.91 8.30
C LEU A 173 9.91 -9.20 8.39
N ALA A 174 9.69 -9.91 7.30
CA ALA A 174 9.06 -11.23 7.31
C ALA A 174 9.82 -12.22 8.19
N LEU A 175 11.15 -12.21 8.11
CA LEU A 175 12.02 -13.03 8.97
C LEU A 175 12.00 -12.54 10.42
N ALA A 176 12.15 -11.22 10.62
CA ALA A 176 12.29 -10.64 11.95
C ALA A 176 11.00 -10.70 12.78
N TYR A 177 9.83 -10.67 12.14
CA TYR A 177 8.53 -10.62 12.81
C TYR A 177 7.80 -11.97 12.85
N ALA A 178 8.37 -13.00 12.26
CA ALA A 178 7.79 -14.35 12.24
C ALA A 178 7.51 -14.90 13.65
N THR A 179 8.42 -14.68 14.60
CA THR A 179 8.24 -15.11 15.99
C THR A 179 7.14 -14.36 16.74
N ASP A 180 6.74 -13.19 16.24
CA ASP A 180 5.59 -12.44 16.74
C ASP A 180 4.26 -12.90 16.07
N GLY A 181 4.33 -13.88 15.16
CA GLY A 181 3.19 -14.35 14.38
C GLY A 181 2.77 -13.39 13.27
N ILE A 182 3.53 -12.33 12.98
CA ILE A 182 3.19 -11.31 11.99
C ILE A 182 3.68 -11.77 10.61
N ARG A 183 2.78 -11.74 9.62
CA ARG A 183 3.13 -11.96 8.21
C ARG A 183 3.42 -10.62 7.54
N VAL A 184 4.51 -10.53 6.77
CA VAL A 184 4.90 -9.31 6.06
C VAL A 184 5.07 -9.64 4.58
N ASN A 185 4.22 -9.06 3.74
CA ASN A 185 4.25 -9.25 2.30
C ASN A 185 4.23 -7.91 1.57
N ALA A 186 4.38 -7.92 0.27
CA ALA A 186 4.25 -6.72 -0.55
C ALA A 186 3.45 -7.00 -1.84
N ILE A 187 2.80 -5.97 -2.34
CA ILE A 187 2.34 -5.89 -3.72
C ILE A 187 3.32 -5.07 -4.54
N ALA A 188 3.47 -5.40 -5.82
CA ALA A 188 4.26 -4.63 -6.78
C ALA A 188 3.37 -4.20 -7.96
N PRO A 189 2.66 -3.05 -7.85
CA PRO A 189 1.81 -2.58 -8.92
C PRO A 189 2.61 -2.19 -10.18
N GLY A 190 2.02 -2.43 -11.34
CA GLY A 190 2.44 -1.89 -12.62
C GLY A 190 1.87 -0.48 -12.86
N TRP A 191 1.38 -0.24 -14.07
CA TRP A 191 0.76 1.01 -14.47
C TRP A 191 -0.72 1.05 -14.06
N VAL A 192 -1.01 1.79 -12.99
CA VAL A 192 -2.35 1.94 -12.41
C VAL A 192 -2.85 3.37 -12.58
N ARG A 193 -4.13 3.55 -12.94
CA ARG A 193 -4.78 4.86 -13.04
C ARG A 193 -4.94 5.47 -11.66
N THR A 194 -4.11 6.46 -11.34
CA THR A 194 -4.09 7.17 -10.06
C THR A 194 -3.68 8.63 -10.29
N PRO A 195 -3.89 9.52 -9.32
CA PRO A 195 -3.34 10.88 -9.41
C PRO A 195 -1.82 10.90 -9.65
N LEU A 196 -1.07 9.93 -9.10
CA LEU A 196 0.39 9.81 -9.25
C LEU A 196 0.83 9.58 -10.70
N THR A 197 -0.03 9.02 -11.54
CA THR A 197 0.25 8.65 -12.93
C THR A 197 -0.52 9.52 -13.94
N GLN A 198 -1.27 10.51 -13.49
CA GLN A 198 -2.18 11.30 -14.30
C GLN A 198 -1.50 11.92 -15.54
N ALA A 199 -0.36 12.57 -15.36
CA ALA A 199 0.39 13.18 -16.46
C ALA A 199 0.82 12.19 -17.57
N LEU A 200 0.98 10.89 -17.22
CA LEU A 200 1.27 9.85 -18.20
C LEU A 200 0.02 9.31 -18.88
N GLN A 201 -1.11 9.35 -18.21
CA GLN A 201 -2.41 8.95 -18.76
C GLN A 201 -2.89 9.97 -19.78
N GLU A 202 -2.64 11.27 -19.55
CA GLU A 202 -2.99 12.39 -20.42
C GLU A 202 -2.08 12.52 -21.65
N ASP A 203 -0.86 11.97 -21.58
CA ASP A 203 0.05 11.89 -22.72
C ASP A 203 -0.30 10.66 -23.58
N ALA A 204 -0.97 10.89 -24.69
CA ALA A 204 -1.48 9.83 -25.57
C ALA A 204 -0.37 8.90 -26.10
N GLN A 205 0.83 9.44 -26.40
CA GLN A 205 1.94 8.64 -26.93
C GLN A 205 2.53 7.74 -25.84
N ARG A 206 2.77 8.29 -24.64
CA ARG A 206 3.28 7.52 -23.51
C ARG A 206 2.27 6.49 -23.02
N SER A 207 0.99 6.87 -22.95
CA SER A 207 -0.08 5.96 -22.58
C SER A 207 -0.19 4.78 -23.53
N ALA A 208 -0.13 5.04 -24.86
CA ALA A 208 -0.14 3.97 -25.87
C ALA A 208 1.08 3.03 -25.74
N ALA A 209 2.28 3.57 -25.51
CA ALA A 209 3.50 2.78 -25.30
C ALA A 209 3.41 1.88 -24.04
N ILE A 210 2.83 2.39 -22.96
CA ILE A 210 2.59 1.63 -21.72
C ILE A 210 1.62 0.49 -21.99
N VAL A 211 0.50 0.76 -22.66
CA VAL A 211 -0.52 -0.24 -23.00
C VAL A 211 0.05 -1.31 -23.94
N ALA A 212 0.81 -0.91 -24.97
CA ALA A 212 1.43 -1.83 -25.92
C ALA A 212 2.41 -2.81 -25.27
N ARG A 213 3.10 -2.41 -24.21
CA ARG A 213 4.01 -3.27 -23.44
C ARG A 213 3.30 -4.09 -22.34
N THR A 214 2.06 -3.76 -22.00
CA THR A 214 1.30 -4.49 -20.97
C THR A 214 0.54 -5.65 -21.64
N PRO A 215 0.86 -6.93 -21.36
CA PRO A 215 0.19 -8.07 -22.01
C PRO A 215 -1.34 -8.08 -21.87
N LEU A 216 -1.89 -7.61 -20.73
CA LEU A 216 -3.34 -7.48 -20.56
C LEU A 216 -3.94 -6.28 -21.32
N GLY A 217 -3.17 -5.51 -22.08
CA GLY A 217 -3.61 -4.52 -23.08
C GLY A 217 -4.30 -3.29 -22.49
N ARG A 218 -4.11 -2.98 -21.21
CA ARG A 218 -4.76 -1.83 -20.56
C ARG A 218 -3.97 -1.31 -19.36
N TRP A 219 -4.28 -0.10 -18.95
CA TRP A 219 -3.97 0.36 -17.61
C TRP A 219 -4.76 -0.45 -16.59
N ALA A 220 -4.15 -0.71 -15.43
CA ALA A 220 -4.89 -1.23 -14.29
C ALA A 220 -5.73 -0.12 -13.63
N GLU A 221 -6.86 -0.50 -13.08
CA GLU A 221 -7.62 0.34 -12.15
C GLU A 221 -7.15 0.07 -10.70
N PRO A 222 -7.27 1.01 -9.76
CA PRO A 222 -6.92 0.78 -8.35
C PRO A 222 -7.56 -0.47 -7.75
N ALA A 223 -8.78 -0.81 -8.19
CA ALA A 223 -9.50 -2.01 -7.77
C ALA A 223 -8.81 -3.32 -8.19
N ASP A 224 -8.08 -3.33 -9.32
CA ASP A 224 -7.31 -4.51 -9.76
C ASP A 224 -6.23 -4.90 -8.73
N VAL A 225 -5.71 -3.91 -8.00
CA VAL A 225 -4.66 -4.11 -6.99
C VAL A 225 -5.24 -4.54 -5.64
N ALA A 226 -6.41 -4.03 -5.28
CA ALA A 226 -7.00 -4.22 -3.96
C ALA A 226 -7.30 -5.70 -3.63
N GLY A 227 -7.69 -6.51 -4.62
CA GLY A 227 -7.96 -7.94 -4.43
C GLY A 227 -6.77 -8.74 -3.91
N ALA A 228 -5.57 -8.45 -4.42
CA ALA A 228 -4.35 -9.08 -3.94
C ALA A 228 -4.06 -8.74 -2.47
N VAL A 229 -4.36 -7.52 -2.04
CA VAL A 229 -4.19 -7.10 -0.64
C VAL A 229 -5.19 -7.81 0.27
N VAL A 230 -6.48 -7.88 -0.12
CA VAL A 230 -7.49 -8.64 0.64
C VAL A 230 -7.05 -10.09 0.81
N PHE A 231 -6.57 -10.75 -0.26
CA PHE A 231 -6.03 -12.11 -0.18
C PHE A 231 -4.86 -12.21 0.81
N LEU A 232 -3.85 -11.33 0.69
CA LEU A 232 -2.66 -11.36 1.56
C LEU A 232 -3.00 -11.08 3.04
N CYS A 233 -4.07 -10.35 3.32
CA CYS A 233 -4.54 -10.09 4.69
C CYS A 233 -5.42 -11.23 5.23
N SER A 234 -5.94 -12.11 4.38
CA SER A 234 -6.89 -13.15 4.75
C SER A 234 -6.22 -14.40 5.34
N PRO A 235 -7.00 -15.29 6.01
CA PRO A 235 -6.52 -16.61 6.44
C PRO A 235 -6.00 -17.50 5.29
N ALA A 236 -6.46 -17.29 4.05
CA ALA A 236 -5.99 -18.02 2.88
C ALA A 236 -4.48 -17.82 2.61
N ALA A 237 -3.91 -16.71 3.10
CA ALA A 237 -2.48 -16.40 3.03
C ALA A 237 -1.71 -16.73 4.32
N SER A 238 -2.23 -17.60 5.18
CA SER A 238 -1.64 -17.90 6.52
C SER A 238 -0.22 -18.45 6.47
N PHE A 239 0.18 -19.06 5.35
CA PHE A 239 1.54 -19.59 5.15
C PHE A 239 2.36 -18.76 4.14
N ILE A 240 1.94 -17.52 3.87
CA ILE A 240 2.62 -16.60 2.94
C ILE A 240 3.22 -15.44 3.74
N THR A 241 4.56 -15.36 3.76
CA THR A 241 5.32 -14.24 4.32
C THR A 241 6.60 -14.01 3.50
N GLY A 242 7.04 -12.76 3.36
CA GLY A 242 8.18 -12.37 2.54
C GLY A 242 7.91 -12.35 1.02
N ALA A 243 6.68 -12.63 0.61
CA ALA A 243 6.30 -12.61 -0.80
C ALA A 243 6.16 -11.18 -1.33
N VAL A 244 6.51 -11.01 -2.61
CA VAL A 244 6.22 -9.79 -3.38
C VAL A 244 5.39 -10.20 -4.58
N VAL A 245 4.14 -9.75 -4.63
CA VAL A 245 3.17 -10.13 -5.65
C VAL A 245 3.07 -9.03 -6.70
N PRO A 246 3.56 -9.25 -7.95
CA PRO A 246 3.32 -8.33 -9.05
C PRO A 246 1.82 -8.25 -9.37
N VAL A 247 1.32 -7.01 -9.53
CA VAL A 247 -0.03 -6.73 -10.01
C VAL A 247 0.12 -5.72 -11.15
N ASP A 248 0.62 -6.20 -12.28
CA ASP A 248 1.19 -5.37 -13.34
C ASP A 248 0.68 -5.71 -14.76
N GLY A 249 -0.28 -6.62 -14.87
CA GLY A 249 -0.82 -7.06 -16.16
C GLY A 249 0.19 -7.79 -17.02
N GLY A 250 1.27 -8.34 -16.43
CA GLY A 250 2.35 -9.04 -17.13
C GLY A 250 3.51 -8.15 -17.58
N TYR A 251 3.52 -6.87 -17.18
CA TYR A 251 4.52 -5.89 -17.65
C TYR A 251 5.97 -6.29 -17.35
N LEU A 252 6.23 -6.96 -16.23
CA LEU A 252 7.58 -7.40 -15.84
C LEU A 252 8.12 -8.58 -16.63
N VAL A 253 7.26 -9.33 -17.28
CA VAL A 253 7.65 -10.56 -18.03
C VAL A 253 7.55 -10.40 -19.56
N ALA A 254 7.16 -9.19 -20.02
CA ALA A 254 7.07 -8.80 -21.42
C ALA A 254 8.31 -8.07 -21.92
#